data_8cbdf5369d6b0e8a73380127449e66d8
#
_entry.id   8cbdf5369d6b0e8a73380127449e66d8
#
_cell.length_a   1.000
_cell.length_b   1.000
_cell.length_c   1.000
_cell.angle_alpha   90.00
_cell.angle_beta   90.00
_cell.angle_gamma   90.00
#
_symmetry.space_group_name_H-M   'P 1'
#
loop_
_entity.id
_entity.type
_entity.pdbx_description
1 polymer ?
#
loop_
_entity_poly.entity_id
_entity_poly.type
_entity_poly.pdbx_seq_one_letter_code
_entity_poly.pdbx_strand_id
1 'polypeptide(L)'
;MGVLLLARKPGVVVWCLLPKIILDGGQLVLLYLFGESVIAVDMFLNLTSSNASEASELLGNIFLVIVCVFFFYTLPTLWLATRSVLMKDRLTAVFRKRWAFRSLGLFGVGVLLCFLPSWQKHSFSIKNDVYPVNALYNLYFAITKSNKNANYSISSADFKFNSVRTGQAD
;
A
#
# COMPACT_ATOMS: atom_id res chain seq x y z
N MET A 1 10.71 10.47 -3.50
CA MET A 1 11.94 11.02 -4.14
C MET A 1 12.34 12.38 -3.58
N GLY A 2 11.48 13.39 -3.53
CA GLY A 2 11.86 14.75 -3.07
C GLY A 2 12.53 14.80 -1.69
N VAL A 3 12.02 14.04 -0.72
CA VAL A 3 12.59 13.97 0.64
C VAL A 3 14.03 13.43 0.66
N LEU A 4 14.35 12.46 -0.19
CA LEU A 4 15.71 11.92 -0.33
C LEU A 4 16.70 12.98 -0.80
N LEU A 5 16.26 13.86 -1.68
CA LEU A 5 17.08 14.92 -2.28
C LEU A 5 17.31 16.11 -1.32
N LEU A 6 16.44 16.28 -0.32
CA LEU A 6 16.61 17.28 0.74
C LEU A 6 17.64 16.84 1.79
N ALA A 7 17.82 15.55 1.96
CA ALA A 7 18.72 15.00 2.97
C ALA A 7 20.19 15.12 2.56
N ARG A 8 21.04 15.41 3.54
CA ARG A 8 22.50 15.44 3.35
C ARG A 8 23.09 14.03 3.17
N LYS A 9 22.46 13.03 3.83
CA LYS A 9 22.88 11.62 3.83
C LYS A 9 21.73 10.77 3.25
N PRO A 10 21.67 10.53 1.93
CA PRO A 10 20.55 9.85 1.29
C PRO A 10 20.37 8.42 1.77
N GLY A 11 21.44 7.67 2.00
CA GLY A 11 21.38 6.29 2.48
C GLY A 11 20.67 6.13 3.82
N VAL A 12 20.89 7.06 4.77
CA VAL A 12 20.20 7.03 6.07
C VAL A 12 18.70 7.25 5.89
N VAL A 13 18.31 8.17 5.00
CA VAL A 13 16.88 8.45 4.74
C VAL A 13 16.19 7.27 4.11
N VAL A 14 16.87 6.54 3.20
CA VAL A 14 16.31 5.30 2.63
C VAL A 14 16.05 4.27 3.72
N TRP A 15 16.97 4.10 4.67
CA TRP A 15 16.74 3.22 5.83
C TRP A 15 15.58 3.67 6.71
N CYS A 16 15.42 4.97 6.96
CA CYS A 16 14.26 5.51 7.67
C CYS A 16 12.94 5.27 6.91
N LEU A 17 13.00 5.19 5.58
CA LEU A 17 11.84 4.90 4.72
C LEU A 17 11.63 3.39 4.46
N LEU A 18 12.31 2.51 5.19
CA LEU A 18 12.13 1.06 5.07
C LEU A 18 10.67 0.62 5.10
N PRO A 19 9.80 1.10 6.03
CA PRO A 19 8.39 0.71 6.04
C PRO A 19 7.69 1.08 4.72
N LYS A 20 8.03 2.24 4.13
CA LYS A 20 7.51 2.65 2.84
C LYS A 20 7.99 1.73 1.70
N ILE A 21 9.26 1.31 1.71
CA ILE A 21 9.81 0.41 0.69
C ILE A 21 9.10 -0.94 0.73
N ILE A 22 8.81 -1.46 1.92
CA ILE A 22 8.04 -2.70 2.10
C ILE A 22 6.61 -2.53 1.57
N LEU A 23 5.97 -1.40 1.90
CA LEU A 23 4.63 -1.09 1.41
C LEU A 23 4.59 -0.96 -0.12
N ASP A 24 5.58 -0.30 -0.73
CA ASP A 24 5.73 -0.17 -2.18
C ASP A 24 5.91 -1.56 -2.83
N GLY A 25 6.72 -2.43 -2.23
CA GLY A 25 6.89 -3.82 -2.70
C GLY A 25 5.59 -4.61 -2.64
N GLY A 26 4.85 -4.51 -1.53
CA GLY A 26 3.52 -5.10 -1.39
C GLY A 26 2.53 -4.56 -2.42
N GLN A 27 2.57 -3.25 -2.68
CA GLN A 27 1.74 -2.63 -3.73
C GLN A 27 2.02 -3.22 -5.12
N LEU A 28 3.28 -3.46 -5.48
CA LEU A 28 3.63 -4.06 -6.76
C LEU A 28 3.10 -5.50 -6.90
N VAL A 29 3.17 -6.27 -5.81
CA VAL A 29 2.61 -7.63 -5.79
C VAL A 29 1.09 -7.60 -5.93
N LEU A 30 0.41 -6.72 -5.19
CA LEU A 30 -1.05 -6.59 -5.24
C LEU A 30 -1.53 -6.04 -6.59
N LEU A 31 -0.78 -5.14 -7.21
CA LEU A 31 -1.05 -4.65 -8.57
C LEU A 31 -1.01 -5.80 -9.58
N TYR A 32 -0.04 -6.70 -9.46
CA TYR A 32 0.03 -7.89 -10.32
C TYR A 32 -1.17 -8.82 -10.12
N LEU A 33 -1.58 -9.06 -8.86
CA LEU A 33 -2.68 -9.98 -8.54
C LEU A 33 -4.04 -9.48 -8.98
N PHE A 34 -4.33 -8.22 -8.73
CA PHE A 34 -5.67 -7.66 -8.88
C PHE A 34 -5.80 -6.71 -10.08
N GLY A 35 -4.69 -6.39 -10.74
CA GLY A 35 -4.67 -5.51 -11.91
C GLY A 35 -5.03 -4.04 -11.61
N GLU A 36 -5.16 -3.67 -10.34
CA GLU A 36 -5.55 -2.34 -9.91
C GLU A 36 -4.35 -1.55 -9.37
N SER A 37 -4.27 -0.27 -9.74
CA SER A 37 -3.19 0.63 -9.32
C SER A 37 -3.29 1.09 -7.87
N VAL A 38 -4.46 0.95 -7.26
CA VAL A 38 -4.78 1.42 -5.92
C VAL A 38 -5.13 0.24 -5.02
N ILE A 39 -4.48 0.14 -3.86
CA ILE A 39 -4.80 -0.90 -2.87
C ILE A 39 -6.18 -0.63 -2.30
N ALA A 40 -7.14 -1.51 -2.61
CA ALA A 40 -8.51 -1.44 -2.11
C ALA A 40 -8.65 -2.11 -0.74
N VAL A 41 -9.67 -1.70 0.03
CA VAL A 41 -9.99 -2.30 1.34
C VAL A 41 -10.26 -3.80 1.21
N ASP A 42 -10.95 -4.20 0.16
CA ASP A 42 -11.33 -5.60 -0.05
C ASP A 42 -10.12 -6.51 -0.29
N MET A 43 -9.02 -6.00 -0.83
CA MET A 43 -7.76 -6.74 -0.96
C MET A 43 -7.18 -7.10 0.43
N PHE A 44 -7.19 -6.15 1.37
CA PHE A 44 -6.76 -6.42 2.74
C PHE A 44 -7.69 -7.38 3.47
N LEU A 45 -9.02 -7.24 3.26
CA LEU A 45 -10.00 -8.13 3.87
C LEU A 45 -9.86 -9.56 3.33
N ASN A 46 -9.66 -9.73 2.03
CA ASN A 46 -9.44 -11.04 1.44
C ASN A 46 -8.18 -11.70 2.00
N LEU A 47 -7.07 -10.95 2.13
CA LEU A 47 -5.85 -11.46 2.75
C LEU A 47 -6.04 -11.91 4.21
N THR A 48 -6.88 -11.20 4.97
CA THR A 48 -7.12 -11.51 6.40
C THR A 48 -8.17 -12.58 6.64
N SER A 49 -9.09 -12.80 5.68
CA SER A 49 -10.19 -13.77 5.77
C SER A 49 -9.90 -15.10 5.06
N SER A 50 -8.81 -15.19 4.28
CA SER A 50 -8.43 -16.42 3.56
C SER A 50 -8.07 -17.55 4.53
N ASN A 51 -8.57 -18.76 4.24
CA ASN A 51 -8.16 -19.96 4.95
C ASN A 51 -6.71 -20.33 4.62
N ALA A 52 -6.04 -21.09 5.49
CA ALA A 52 -4.64 -21.47 5.30
C ALA A 52 -4.38 -22.22 3.97
N SER A 53 -5.35 -23.02 3.49
CA SER A 53 -5.26 -23.68 2.19
C SER A 53 -5.34 -22.71 1.02
N GLU A 54 -6.29 -21.79 1.04
CA GLU A 54 -6.43 -20.73 0.02
C GLU A 54 -5.23 -19.80 0.00
N ALA A 55 -4.75 -19.41 1.20
CA ALA A 55 -3.54 -18.59 1.33
C ALA A 55 -2.30 -19.30 0.76
N SER A 56 -2.16 -20.61 0.96
CA SER A 56 -1.03 -21.38 0.43
C SER A 56 -1.08 -21.53 -1.10
N GLU A 57 -2.27 -21.73 -1.68
CA GLU A 57 -2.47 -21.78 -3.12
C GLU A 57 -2.19 -20.42 -3.77
N LEU A 58 -2.72 -19.34 -3.18
CA LEU A 58 -2.46 -17.98 -3.62
C LEU A 58 -0.95 -17.67 -3.56
N LEU A 59 -0.29 -17.97 -2.45
CA LEU A 59 1.16 -17.79 -2.28
C LEU A 59 1.97 -18.60 -3.30
N GLY A 60 1.56 -19.83 -3.62
CA GLY A 60 2.20 -20.64 -4.65
C GLY A 60 2.21 -19.94 -6.01
N ASN A 61 1.08 -19.38 -6.41
CA ASN A 61 0.91 -18.68 -7.70
C ASN A 61 1.66 -17.35 -7.77
N ILE A 62 1.82 -16.64 -6.65
CA ILE A 62 2.47 -15.32 -6.62
C ILE A 62 3.91 -15.37 -6.11
N PHE A 63 4.40 -16.52 -5.67
CA PHE A 63 5.75 -16.66 -5.11
C PHE A 63 6.82 -16.09 -6.05
N LEU A 64 6.72 -16.41 -7.34
CA LEU A 64 7.67 -15.88 -8.34
C LEU A 64 7.64 -14.34 -8.39
N VAL A 65 6.46 -13.73 -8.31
CA VAL A 65 6.30 -12.27 -8.36
C VAL A 65 6.89 -11.64 -7.11
N ILE A 66 6.66 -12.23 -5.93
CA ILE A 66 7.26 -11.78 -4.67
C ILE A 66 8.78 -11.84 -4.76
N VAL A 67 9.32 -12.94 -5.27
CA VAL A 67 10.78 -13.11 -5.48
C VAL A 67 11.31 -12.06 -6.45
N CYS A 68 10.64 -11.81 -7.57
CA CYS A 68 11.03 -10.78 -8.52
C CYS A 68 11.02 -9.38 -7.88
N VAL A 69 9.96 -9.01 -7.17
CA VAL A 69 9.88 -7.71 -6.48
C VAL A 69 10.98 -7.58 -5.42
N PHE A 70 11.26 -8.64 -4.68
CA PHE A 70 12.33 -8.64 -3.70
C PHE A 70 13.70 -8.43 -4.35
N PHE A 71 14.05 -9.19 -5.40
CA PHE A 71 15.36 -9.12 -6.05
C PHE A 71 15.56 -7.86 -6.90
N PHE A 72 14.53 -7.39 -7.60
CA PHE A 72 14.66 -6.26 -8.54
C PHE A 72 14.31 -4.90 -7.92
N TYR A 73 13.55 -4.86 -6.83
CA TYR A 73 13.15 -3.61 -6.18
C TYR A 73 13.74 -3.46 -4.78
N THR A 74 13.44 -4.38 -3.86
CA THR A 74 13.78 -4.23 -2.44
C THR A 74 15.28 -4.36 -2.20
N LEU A 75 15.89 -5.44 -2.69
CA LEU A 75 17.29 -5.76 -2.45
C LEU A 75 18.25 -4.71 -3.06
N PRO A 76 18.10 -4.28 -4.34
CA PRO A 76 18.97 -3.24 -4.91
C PRO A 76 18.82 -1.90 -4.18
N THR A 77 17.59 -1.54 -3.78
CA THR A 77 17.33 -0.30 -3.04
C THR A 77 18.05 -0.29 -1.70
N LEU A 78 17.96 -1.37 -0.92
CA LEU A 78 18.64 -1.52 0.36
C LEU A 78 20.16 -1.64 0.22
N TRP A 79 20.61 -2.36 -0.81
CA TRP A 79 22.04 -2.48 -1.10
C TRP A 79 22.68 -1.12 -1.42
N LEU A 80 22.05 -0.32 -2.28
CA LEU A 80 22.50 1.04 -2.61
C LEU A 80 22.47 1.96 -1.38
N ALA A 81 21.43 1.85 -0.54
CA ALA A 81 21.33 2.60 0.69
C ALA A 81 22.46 2.27 1.66
N THR A 82 22.74 0.97 1.86
CA THR A 82 23.82 0.48 2.72
C THR A 82 25.18 0.94 2.20
N ARG A 83 25.43 0.79 0.90
CA ARG A 83 26.63 1.29 0.25
C ARG A 83 26.82 2.78 0.46
N SER A 84 25.78 3.58 0.28
CA SER A 84 25.83 5.04 0.48
C SER A 84 26.12 5.41 1.95
N VAL A 85 25.61 4.63 2.92
CA VAL A 85 25.92 4.84 4.34
C VAL A 85 27.38 4.48 4.63
N LEU A 86 27.87 3.34 4.13
CA LEU A 86 29.25 2.88 4.34
C LEU A 86 30.28 3.81 3.70
N MET A 87 30.02 4.27 2.48
CA MET A 87 30.88 5.23 1.78
C MET A 87 30.78 6.65 2.33
N LYS A 88 29.89 6.88 3.30
CA LYS A 88 29.64 8.21 3.89
C LYS A 88 29.26 9.26 2.85
N ASP A 89 28.55 8.86 1.80
CA ASP A 89 28.14 9.74 0.72
C ASP A 89 27.35 10.94 1.24
N ARG A 90 27.74 12.13 0.78
CA ARG A 90 27.07 13.38 1.14
C ARG A 90 26.73 14.18 -0.11
N LEU A 91 25.46 14.50 -0.25
CA LEU A 91 25.01 15.36 -1.33
C LEU A 91 25.42 16.82 -1.08
N THR A 92 26.01 17.46 -2.08
CA THR A 92 26.37 18.88 -2.01
C THR A 92 25.11 19.76 -1.94
N ALA A 93 25.22 20.91 -1.28
CA ALA A 93 24.08 21.83 -1.11
C ALA A 93 23.54 22.32 -2.47
N VAL A 94 24.41 22.57 -3.44
CA VAL A 94 24.02 23.01 -4.79
C VAL A 94 23.23 21.93 -5.51
N PHE A 95 23.70 20.67 -5.45
CA PHE A 95 22.99 19.54 -6.06
C PHE A 95 21.62 19.36 -5.44
N ARG A 96 21.53 19.38 -4.09
CA ARG A 96 20.27 19.24 -3.37
C ARG A 96 19.26 20.33 -3.75
N LYS A 97 19.69 21.60 -3.76
CA LYS A 97 18.83 22.74 -4.12
C LYS A 97 18.29 22.59 -5.56
N ARG A 98 19.16 22.28 -6.51
CA ARG A 98 18.79 22.14 -7.93
C ARG A 98 17.76 21.01 -8.12
N TRP A 99 18.00 19.86 -7.53
CA TRP A 99 17.11 18.71 -7.67
C TRP A 99 15.82 18.85 -6.84
N ALA A 100 15.86 19.53 -5.68
CA ALA A 100 14.68 19.87 -4.91
C ALA A 100 13.71 20.74 -5.73
N PHE A 101 14.22 21.77 -6.41
CA PHE A 101 13.38 22.59 -7.30
C PHE A 101 12.80 21.79 -8.46
N ARG A 102 13.58 20.91 -9.09
CA ARG A 102 13.10 20.04 -10.17
C ARG A 102 12.01 19.06 -9.66
N SER A 103 12.21 18.46 -8.50
CA SER A 103 11.22 17.55 -7.91
C SER A 103 9.94 18.28 -7.50
N LEU A 104 10.05 19.51 -7.00
CA LEU A 104 8.89 20.36 -6.68
C LEU A 104 8.11 20.74 -7.95
N GLY A 105 8.81 21.08 -9.03
CA GLY A 105 8.19 21.35 -10.34
C GLY A 105 7.45 20.12 -10.88
N LEU A 106 8.10 18.95 -10.83
CA LEU A 106 7.47 17.69 -11.25
C LEU A 106 6.26 17.34 -10.40
N PHE A 107 6.34 17.56 -9.08
CA PHE A 107 5.20 17.39 -8.18
C PHE A 107 4.05 18.34 -8.53
N GLY A 108 4.34 19.62 -8.79
CA GLY A 108 3.34 20.59 -9.22
C GLY A 108 2.64 20.18 -10.52
N VAL A 109 3.41 19.70 -11.51
CA VAL A 109 2.84 19.16 -12.76
C VAL A 109 1.98 17.93 -12.48
N GLY A 110 2.43 17.01 -11.61
CA GLY A 110 1.64 15.84 -11.21
C GLY A 110 0.31 16.22 -10.56
N VAL A 111 0.34 17.19 -9.65
CA VAL A 111 -0.88 17.72 -9.01
C VAL A 111 -1.81 18.34 -10.05
N LEU A 112 -1.30 19.17 -10.96
CA LEU A 112 -2.10 19.75 -12.04
C LEU A 112 -2.76 18.67 -12.91
N LEU A 113 -2.00 17.63 -13.28
CA LEU A 113 -2.53 16.51 -14.07
C LEU A 113 -3.62 15.72 -13.32
N CYS A 114 -3.53 15.60 -11.98
CA CYS A 114 -4.57 14.98 -11.17
C CYS A 114 -5.87 15.82 -11.12
N PHE A 115 -5.77 17.15 -11.23
CA PHE A 115 -6.95 18.01 -11.25
C PHE A 115 -7.65 18.09 -12.60
N LEU A 116 -6.94 17.84 -13.70
CA LEU A 116 -7.51 17.89 -15.05
C LEU A 116 -8.65 16.88 -15.31
N PRO A 117 -8.54 15.59 -14.93
CA PRO A 117 -9.62 14.62 -15.04
C PRO A 117 -10.78 14.88 -14.09
N SER A 118 -10.52 15.41 -12.90
CA SER A 118 -11.54 15.77 -11.91
C SER A 118 -12.57 16.78 -12.45
N TRP A 119 -12.15 17.61 -13.35
CA TRP A 119 -13.03 18.61 -13.96
C TRP A 119 -14.10 17.98 -14.85
N GLN A 120 -13.87 16.74 -15.29
CA GLN A 120 -14.80 16.10 -16.22
C GLN A 120 -15.79 15.11 -15.59
N LYS A 121 -15.46 14.34 -14.53
CA LYS A 121 -16.40 13.32 -13.99
C LYS A 121 -16.17 12.80 -12.56
N HIS A 122 -15.04 13.00 -11.90
CA HIS A 122 -14.77 12.43 -10.57
C HIS A 122 -14.21 13.49 -9.62
N SER A 123 -14.76 13.58 -8.42
CA SER A 123 -14.19 14.42 -7.35
C SER A 123 -12.88 13.79 -6.86
N PHE A 124 -11.74 14.45 -7.08
CA PHE A 124 -10.44 14.04 -6.56
C PHE A 124 -10.47 13.98 -5.04
N SER A 125 -10.09 12.85 -4.49
CA SER A 125 -9.99 12.61 -3.05
C SER A 125 -8.59 12.14 -2.68
N ILE A 126 -7.91 12.92 -1.85
CA ILE A 126 -6.55 12.56 -1.37
C ILE A 126 -6.54 11.19 -0.71
N LYS A 127 -7.62 10.80 -0.03
CA LYS A 127 -7.75 9.51 0.66
C LYS A 127 -7.80 8.33 -0.31
N ASN A 128 -8.39 8.50 -1.49
CA ASN A 128 -8.63 7.43 -2.43
C ASN A 128 -7.59 7.41 -3.57
N ASP A 129 -7.15 8.59 -4.01
CA ASP A 129 -6.40 8.73 -5.26
C ASP A 129 -4.89 8.91 -5.07
N VAL A 130 -4.43 9.24 -3.83
CA VAL A 130 -3.02 9.53 -3.58
C VAL A 130 -2.33 8.40 -2.83
N TYR A 131 -1.48 7.66 -3.54
CA TYR A 131 -0.56 6.72 -2.91
C TYR A 131 0.62 7.47 -2.25
N PRO A 132 1.05 7.12 -1.03
CA PRO A 132 0.67 5.98 -0.18
C PRO A 132 -0.47 6.29 0.83
N VAL A 133 -1.11 7.45 0.76
CA VAL A 133 -2.15 7.85 1.72
C VAL A 133 -3.35 6.91 1.66
N ASN A 134 -3.78 6.56 0.45
CA ASN A 134 -4.87 5.62 0.24
C ASN A 134 -4.56 4.22 0.80
N ALA A 135 -3.34 3.72 0.62
CA ALA A 135 -2.94 2.41 1.14
C ALA A 135 -3.02 2.37 2.67
N LEU A 136 -2.48 3.39 3.35
CA LEU A 136 -2.54 3.49 4.81
C LEU A 136 -3.97 3.67 5.32
N TYR A 137 -4.78 4.48 4.63
CA TYR A 137 -6.17 4.69 4.97
C TYR A 137 -6.99 3.40 4.80
N ASN A 138 -6.82 2.70 3.69
CA ASN A 138 -7.53 1.45 3.39
C ASN A 138 -7.10 0.33 4.34
N LEU A 139 -5.82 0.25 4.71
CA LEU A 139 -5.34 -0.69 5.72
C LEU A 139 -5.99 -0.42 7.09
N TYR A 140 -5.99 0.84 7.54
CA TYR A 140 -6.66 1.23 8.78
C TYR A 140 -8.15 0.88 8.77
N PHE A 141 -8.83 1.17 7.67
CA PHE A 141 -10.25 0.88 7.50
C PHE A 141 -10.53 -0.63 7.48
N ALA A 142 -9.69 -1.42 6.80
CA ALA A 142 -9.78 -2.88 6.77
C ALA A 142 -9.63 -3.49 8.17
N ILE A 143 -8.63 -3.06 8.94
CA ILE A 143 -8.43 -3.51 10.32
C ILE A 143 -9.64 -3.16 11.20
N THR A 144 -10.16 -1.95 11.06
CA THR A 144 -11.33 -1.51 11.84
C THR A 144 -12.59 -2.31 11.48
N LYS A 145 -12.79 -2.61 10.18
CA LYS A 145 -13.93 -3.40 9.70
C LYS A 145 -13.80 -4.87 10.14
N SER A 146 -12.61 -5.44 10.07
CA SER A 146 -12.33 -6.80 10.55
C SER A 146 -12.63 -6.95 12.04
N ASN A 147 -12.19 -6.01 12.87
CA ASN A 147 -12.46 -6.02 14.29
C ASN A 147 -13.96 -5.89 14.62
N LYS A 148 -14.70 -5.07 13.85
CA LYS A 148 -16.15 -4.98 13.99
C LYS A 148 -16.83 -6.29 13.61
N ASN A 149 -16.43 -6.91 12.51
CA ASN A 149 -17.00 -8.20 12.07
C ASN A 149 -16.72 -9.31 13.09
N ALA A 150 -15.54 -9.35 13.69
CA ALA A 150 -15.22 -10.29 14.76
C ALA A 150 -16.17 -10.11 15.98
N ASN A 151 -16.45 -8.88 16.37
CA ASN A 151 -17.38 -8.58 17.46
C ASN A 151 -18.83 -8.96 17.09
N TYR A 152 -19.24 -8.80 15.83
CA TYR A 152 -20.56 -9.26 15.35
C TYR A 152 -20.68 -10.78 15.36
N SER A 153 -19.66 -11.53 14.98
CA SER A 153 -19.69 -12.99 15.00
C SER A 153 -19.80 -13.54 16.42
N ILE A 154 -19.16 -12.91 17.39
CA ILE A 154 -19.27 -13.27 18.82
C ILE A 154 -20.69 -12.97 19.33
N SER A 155 -21.27 -11.84 18.95
CA SER A 155 -22.64 -11.46 19.33
C SER A 155 -23.71 -12.33 18.68
N SER A 156 -23.49 -12.79 17.44
CA SER A 156 -24.44 -13.67 16.74
C SER A 156 -24.39 -15.13 17.19
N ALA A 157 -23.31 -15.56 17.81
CA ALA A 157 -23.21 -16.92 18.39
C ALA A 157 -24.19 -17.15 19.53
N ASP A 158 -24.62 -16.08 20.23
CA ASP A 158 -25.64 -16.15 21.31
C ASP A 158 -27.07 -16.03 20.78
N PHE A 159 -27.29 -15.86 19.48
CA PHE A 159 -28.61 -15.67 18.89
C PHE A 159 -29.24 -17.01 18.56
N LYS A 160 -30.12 -17.51 19.46
CA LYS A 160 -30.94 -18.70 19.20
C LYS A 160 -32.17 -18.31 18.37
N PHE A 161 -32.16 -18.70 17.10
CA PHE A 161 -33.36 -18.62 16.26
C PHE A 161 -34.42 -19.63 16.75
N ASN A 162 -35.49 -19.17 17.34
CA ASN A 162 -36.72 -19.93 17.52
C ASN A 162 -37.57 -19.79 16.25
N SER A 163 -37.27 -20.56 15.23
CA SER A 163 -38.17 -20.68 14.08
C SER A 163 -39.26 -21.70 14.38
N VAL A 164 -40.41 -21.21 14.79
CA VAL A 164 -41.63 -22.04 14.82
C VAL A 164 -42.11 -22.14 13.35
N ARG A 165 -41.91 -23.29 12.76
CA ARG A 165 -42.45 -23.60 11.44
C ARG A 165 -43.96 -23.84 11.60
N THR A 166 -44.79 -22.82 11.43
CA THR A 166 -46.23 -22.97 11.22
C THR A 166 -46.42 -23.50 9.79
N GLY A 167 -46.31 -24.82 9.65
CA GLY A 167 -46.68 -25.50 8.41
C GLY A 167 -48.17 -25.71 8.43
N GLN A 168 -48.97 -24.93 7.73
CA GLN A 168 -50.16 -25.36 7.09
C GLN A 168 -49.80 -25.61 5.62
N ALA A 169 -49.76 -26.88 5.28
CA ALA A 169 -49.85 -27.33 3.91
C ALA A 169 -51.34 -27.46 3.59
N ASP A 170 -51.81 -26.69 2.66
CA ASP A 170 -53.01 -26.97 1.88
C ASP A 170 -52.58 -27.71 0.60
#